data_8e976a5ac7ecbe36433e9ff10b8b91a1
#
_entry.id   8e976a5ac7ecbe36433e9ff10b8b91a1
#
_cell.length_a   1.000
_cell.length_b   1.000
_cell.length_c   1.000
_cell.angle_alpha   90.00
_cell.angle_beta   90.00
_cell.angle_gamma   90.00
#
_symmetry.space_group_name_H-M   'P 1'
#
loop_
_entity.id
_entity.type
_entity.pdbx_description
1 polymer ?
#
loop_
_entity_poly.entity_id
_entity_poly.type
_entity_poly.pdbx_seq_one_letter_code
_entity_poly.pdbx_strand_id
1 'polypeptide(L)'
;MILGNILKKNGLKQGIDMKLLAGDLPTGVASTFISPDGERTFGTYLGAAATMKAENLTLDMFKGYAYLYIEGYLVQDHELILRAMQLGKEAGLQICLDMASYNIVEGDLEFFDILITKYVDIVFANEEEAKAYTGKDAWGAINEIASKCSVVIVKLGAQGSCIKKGTECIKLEVPPVKKLVDTTGAGDYYAAGFLYGLTCGYSLEKCSIIGSILASNVIQVVGTTLSKKKWDEIKLNIEALLQA
;
A
#
# COMPACT_ATOMS: atom_id res chain seq x y z
N MET A 1 2.68 -23.73 11.47
CA MET A 1 4.12 -23.61 11.77
C MET A 1 5.01 -23.43 10.54
N ILE A 2 4.91 -24.23 9.46
CA ILE A 2 5.83 -24.16 8.32
C ILE A 2 5.80 -22.80 7.61
N LEU A 3 4.62 -22.31 7.22
CA LEU A 3 4.48 -21.02 6.49
C LEU A 3 4.95 -19.82 7.32
N GLY A 4 4.61 -19.76 8.60
CA GLY A 4 5.08 -18.69 9.48
C GLY A 4 6.60 -18.66 9.64
N ASN A 5 7.25 -19.83 9.67
CA ASN A 5 8.72 -19.91 9.70
C ASN A 5 9.36 -19.45 8.37
N ILE A 6 8.72 -19.75 7.24
CA ILE A 6 9.17 -19.26 5.91
C ILE A 6 9.06 -17.74 5.86
N LEU A 7 7.92 -17.19 6.27
CA LEU A 7 7.70 -15.73 6.33
C LEU A 7 8.76 -15.06 7.20
N LYS A 8 8.94 -15.53 8.42
CA LYS A 8 9.97 -15.01 9.35
C LYS A 8 11.37 -15.06 8.76
N LYS A 9 11.76 -16.21 8.20
CA LYS A 9 13.09 -16.39 7.60
C LYS A 9 13.31 -15.43 6.42
N ASN A 10 12.31 -15.25 5.57
CA ASN A 10 12.39 -14.38 4.42
C ASN A 10 12.47 -12.90 4.83
N GLY A 11 11.64 -12.45 5.78
CA GLY A 11 11.70 -11.09 6.28
C GLY A 11 13.04 -10.74 6.92
N LEU A 12 13.53 -11.60 7.81
CA LEU A 12 14.85 -11.41 8.44
C LEU A 12 16.00 -11.37 7.41
N LYS A 13 15.94 -12.22 6.37
CA LYS A 13 16.93 -12.21 5.28
C LYS A 13 16.95 -10.89 4.51
N GLN A 14 15.83 -10.19 4.45
CA GLN A 14 15.71 -8.87 3.81
C GLN A 14 15.99 -7.70 4.77
N GLY A 15 16.41 -7.99 6.00
CA GLY A 15 16.69 -6.95 7.00
C GLY A 15 15.45 -6.34 7.64
N ILE A 16 14.28 -6.98 7.52
CA ILE A 16 13.02 -6.50 8.10
C ILE A 16 12.97 -6.86 9.59
N ASP A 17 12.71 -5.90 10.44
CA ASP A 17 12.43 -6.13 11.86
C ASP A 17 11.00 -6.67 12.03
N MET A 18 10.89 -8.00 12.07
CA MET A 18 9.62 -8.71 12.07
C MET A 18 9.02 -8.77 13.48
N LYS A 19 7.92 -8.05 13.73
CA LYS A 19 7.12 -8.14 14.96
C LYS A 19 6.00 -9.18 14.78
N LEU A 20 6.34 -10.45 14.89
CA LEU A 20 5.39 -11.55 14.71
C LEU A 20 4.82 -11.99 16.05
N LEU A 21 3.48 -12.05 16.12
CA LEU A 21 2.74 -12.61 17.25
C LEU A 21 2.52 -14.10 17.02
N ALA A 22 2.68 -14.89 18.07
CA ALA A 22 2.33 -16.30 18.05
C ALA A 22 0.82 -16.45 18.26
N GLY A 23 0.19 -17.35 17.53
CA GLY A 23 -1.23 -17.70 17.66
C GLY A 23 -1.43 -19.21 17.56
N ASP A 24 -2.58 -19.70 18.02
CA ASP A 24 -2.93 -21.12 18.03
C ASP A 24 -3.42 -21.61 16.65
N LEU A 25 -3.86 -20.69 15.79
CA LEU A 25 -4.30 -21.01 14.44
C LEU A 25 -3.13 -21.08 13.46
N PRO A 26 -3.28 -21.83 12.34
CA PRO A 26 -2.30 -21.80 11.26
C PRO A 26 -2.13 -20.39 10.67
N THR A 27 -0.95 -20.12 10.10
CA THR A 27 -0.70 -18.89 9.33
C THR A 27 -1.71 -18.76 8.20
N GLY A 28 -2.22 -17.55 7.97
CA GLY A 28 -3.15 -17.25 6.89
C GLY A 28 -2.58 -17.58 5.50
N VAL A 29 -3.48 -17.87 4.56
CA VAL A 29 -3.17 -18.21 3.17
C VAL A 29 -4.16 -17.50 2.26
N ALA A 30 -3.68 -16.81 1.24
CA ALA A 30 -4.48 -16.29 0.14
C ALA A 30 -4.18 -17.11 -1.12
N SER A 31 -5.15 -17.90 -1.58
CA SER A 31 -5.07 -18.63 -2.84
C SER A 31 -5.58 -17.73 -3.96
N THR A 32 -4.74 -17.48 -4.96
CA THR A 32 -5.09 -16.64 -6.10
C THR A 32 -5.48 -17.50 -7.29
N PHE A 33 -6.67 -17.28 -7.83
CA PHE A 33 -7.15 -17.87 -9.07
C PHE A 33 -7.07 -16.82 -10.16
N ILE A 34 -6.35 -17.09 -11.23
CA ILE A 34 -6.18 -16.18 -12.38
C ILE A 34 -6.95 -16.74 -13.55
N SER A 35 -7.92 -15.99 -14.08
CA SER A 35 -8.67 -16.35 -15.28
C SER A 35 -7.90 -16.04 -16.56
N PRO A 36 -8.27 -16.61 -17.72
CA PRO A 36 -7.53 -16.41 -18.97
C PRO A 36 -7.43 -14.95 -19.44
N ASP A 37 -8.32 -14.08 -19.01
CA ASP A 37 -8.32 -12.63 -19.25
C ASP A 37 -7.41 -11.84 -18.29
N GLY A 38 -6.77 -12.54 -17.31
CA GLY A 38 -5.89 -11.94 -16.32
C GLY A 38 -6.58 -11.44 -15.06
N GLU A 39 -7.91 -11.58 -14.96
CA GLU A 39 -8.65 -11.24 -13.75
C GLU A 39 -8.33 -12.21 -12.61
N ARG A 40 -8.45 -11.72 -11.37
CA ARG A 40 -8.04 -12.46 -10.16
C ARG A 40 -9.17 -12.58 -9.16
N THR A 41 -9.31 -13.78 -8.65
CA THR A 41 -10.19 -14.07 -7.51
C THR A 41 -9.35 -14.66 -6.39
N PHE A 42 -9.60 -14.21 -5.17
CA PHE A 42 -8.87 -14.69 -3.99
C PHE A 42 -9.75 -15.56 -3.12
N GLY A 43 -9.25 -16.75 -2.80
CA GLY A 43 -9.78 -17.59 -1.71
C GLY A 43 -8.90 -17.37 -0.47
N THR A 44 -9.35 -16.54 0.48
CA THR A 44 -8.54 -16.13 1.63
C THR A 44 -8.96 -16.86 2.89
N TYR A 45 -7.99 -17.50 3.55
CA TYR A 45 -8.09 -17.99 4.92
C TYR A 45 -7.18 -17.14 5.80
N LEU A 46 -7.75 -16.31 6.66
CA LEU A 46 -7.00 -15.36 7.49
C LEU A 46 -6.14 -16.05 8.57
N GLY A 47 -6.57 -17.21 9.06
CA GLY A 47 -5.83 -17.97 10.07
C GLY A 47 -5.50 -17.17 11.32
N ALA A 48 -4.27 -17.28 11.80
CA ALA A 48 -3.81 -16.57 12.99
C ALA A 48 -3.90 -15.04 12.86
N ALA A 49 -3.85 -14.47 11.65
CA ALA A 49 -3.99 -13.03 11.47
C ALA A 49 -5.35 -12.49 11.98
N ALA A 50 -6.42 -13.28 11.86
CA ALA A 50 -7.74 -12.91 12.37
C ALA A 50 -7.83 -12.89 13.91
N THR A 51 -6.83 -13.39 14.62
CA THR A 51 -6.81 -13.43 16.09
C THR A 51 -6.04 -12.26 16.71
N MET A 52 -5.42 -11.41 15.90
CA MET A 52 -4.75 -10.20 16.35
C MET A 52 -5.78 -9.22 16.94
N LYS A 53 -5.47 -8.64 18.10
CA LYS A 53 -6.34 -7.71 18.82
C LYS A 53 -5.61 -6.40 19.09
N ALA A 54 -6.39 -5.35 19.35
CA ALA A 54 -5.88 -4.02 19.70
C ALA A 54 -4.88 -4.05 20.87
N GLU A 55 -5.13 -4.89 21.87
CA GLU A 55 -4.27 -5.07 23.05
C GLU A 55 -2.89 -5.69 22.75
N ASN A 56 -2.75 -6.35 21.60
CA ASN A 56 -1.46 -6.88 21.16
C ASN A 56 -0.51 -5.80 20.65
N LEU A 57 -1.03 -4.60 20.37
CA LEU A 57 -0.23 -3.48 19.90
C LEU A 57 0.31 -2.66 21.08
N THR A 58 1.61 -2.44 21.09
CA THR A 58 2.29 -1.61 22.09
C THR A 58 3.01 -0.46 21.43
N LEU A 59 3.16 0.66 22.13
CA LEU A 59 3.84 1.85 21.60
C LEU A 59 5.27 1.55 21.11
N ASP A 60 5.96 0.62 21.76
CA ASP A 60 7.35 0.26 21.41
C ASP A 60 7.46 -0.38 20.01
N MET A 61 6.37 -0.95 19.47
CA MET A 61 6.34 -1.47 18.11
C MET A 61 6.42 -0.36 17.05
N PHE A 62 6.07 0.88 17.41
CA PHE A 62 5.98 2.02 16.50
C PHE A 62 7.17 3.00 16.64
N LYS A 63 7.98 2.90 17.68
CA LYS A 63 9.11 3.80 17.90
C LYS A 63 10.21 3.62 16.87
N GLY A 64 10.82 4.73 16.45
CA GLY A 64 11.97 4.73 15.54
C GLY A 64 11.63 4.64 14.06
N TYR A 65 10.34 4.70 13.69
CA TYR A 65 9.87 4.75 12.31
C TYR A 65 9.39 6.16 11.95
N ALA A 66 9.33 6.47 10.67
CA ALA A 66 8.78 7.73 10.15
C ALA A 66 7.34 7.58 9.66
N TYR A 67 6.99 6.42 9.16
CA TYR A 67 5.69 6.15 8.55
C TYR A 67 5.09 4.87 9.12
N LEU A 68 3.77 4.87 9.28
CA LEU A 68 2.94 3.68 9.49
C LEU A 68 2.09 3.49 8.25
N TYR A 69 2.34 2.43 7.49
CA TYR A 69 1.52 2.05 6.34
C TYR A 69 0.53 0.96 6.75
N ILE A 70 -0.75 1.21 6.47
CA ILE A 70 -1.85 0.30 6.82
C ILE A 70 -2.63 -0.03 5.56
N GLU A 71 -2.87 -1.32 5.36
CA GLU A 71 -3.79 -1.86 4.37
C GLU A 71 -5.24 -1.68 4.82
N GLY A 72 -6.10 -1.14 3.97
CA GLY A 72 -7.51 -0.88 4.24
C GLY A 72 -8.33 -2.12 4.60
N TYR A 73 -7.84 -3.32 4.29
CA TYR A 73 -8.46 -4.56 4.78
C TYR A 73 -8.58 -4.61 6.31
N LEU A 74 -7.74 -3.88 7.03
CA LEU A 74 -7.77 -3.81 8.49
C LEU A 74 -8.99 -3.04 9.02
N VAL A 75 -9.70 -2.30 8.18
CA VAL A 75 -10.96 -1.62 8.51
C VAL A 75 -12.02 -2.59 9.04
N GLN A 76 -11.95 -3.87 8.66
CA GLN A 76 -12.86 -4.90 9.18
C GLN A 76 -12.72 -5.15 10.70
N ASP A 77 -11.66 -4.65 11.34
CA ASP A 77 -11.48 -4.64 12.80
C ASP A 77 -11.22 -3.20 13.26
N HIS A 78 -12.32 -2.49 13.58
CA HIS A 78 -12.29 -1.08 13.98
C HIS A 78 -11.38 -0.81 15.18
N GLU A 79 -11.41 -1.69 16.19
CA GLU A 79 -10.61 -1.51 17.40
C GLU A 79 -9.12 -1.62 17.09
N LEU A 80 -8.75 -2.63 16.29
CA LEU A 80 -7.36 -2.88 15.92
C LEU A 80 -6.77 -1.73 15.09
N ILE A 81 -7.49 -1.29 14.05
CA ILE A 81 -6.99 -0.20 13.18
C ILE A 81 -6.92 1.13 13.93
N LEU A 82 -7.93 1.47 14.73
CA LEU A 82 -7.91 2.68 15.55
C LEU A 82 -6.74 2.66 16.53
N ARG A 83 -6.50 1.54 17.19
CA ARG A 83 -5.37 1.39 18.11
C ARG A 83 -4.04 1.56 17.39
N ALA A 84 -3.87 0.96 16.22
CA ALA A 84 -2.66 1.11 15.40
C ALA A 84 -2.41 2.59 15.03
N MET A 85 -3.44 3.29 14.55
CA MET A 85 -3.33 4.71 14.18
C MET A 85 -3.05 5.62 15.38
N GLN A 86 -3.71 5.38 16.51
CA GLN A 86 -3.46 6.12 17.75
C GLN A 86 -2.02 5.97 18.24
N LEU A 87 -1.50 4.73 18.28
CA LEU A 87 -0.12 4.47 18.66
C LEU A 87 0.88 5.04 17.65
N GLY A 88 0.56 4.98 16.36
CA GLY A 88 1.35 5.64 15.32
C GLY A 88 1.45 7.15 15.53
N LYS A 89 0.32 7.83 15.80
CA LYS A 89 0.32 9.27 16.11
C LYS A 89 1.07 9.58 17.41
N GLU A 90 0.87 8.78 18.45
CA GLU A 90 1.60 8.92 19.73
C GLU A 90 3.13 8.77 19.54
N ALA A 91 3.56 7.88 18.66
CA ALA A 91 4.96 7.70 18.29
C ALA A 91 5.50 8.76 17.32
N GLY A 92 4.65 9.68 16.83
CA GLY A 92 5.03 10.76 15.91
C GLY A 92 5.13 10.33 14.44
N LEU A 93 4.51 9.21 14.06
CA LEU A 93 4.53 8.70 12.68
C LEU A 93 3.53 9.43 11.79
N GLN A 94 3.87 9.55 10.51
CA GLN A 94 2.89 9.86 9.48
C GLN A 94 2.12 8.58 9.11
N ILE A 95 0.78 8.68 9.11
CA ILE A 95 -0.10 7.54 8.83
C ILE A 95 -0.43 7.50 7.36
N CYS A 96 -0.11 6.38 6.73
CA CYS A 96 -0.43 6.08 5.35
C CYS A 96 -1.51 5.00 5.30
N LEU A 97 -2.60 5.24 4.61
CA LEU A 97 -3.69 4.28 4.40
C LEU A 97 -3.82 3.96 2.92
N ASP A 98 -3.70 2.69 2.54
CA ASP A 98 -4.16 2.21 1.23
C ASP A 98 -5.61 1.75 1.36
N MET A 99 -6.47 2.17 0.44
CA MET A 99 -7.90 1.83 0.49
C MET A 99 -8.17 0.35 0.19
N ALA A 100 -7.18 -0.37 -0.32
CA ALA A 100 -7.11 -1.82 -0.54
C ALA A 100 -8.11 -2.40 -1.56
N SER A 101 -9.40 -2.07 -1.47
CA SER A 101 -10.43 -2.57 -2.39
C SER A 101 -11.70 -1.72 -2.30
N TYR A 102 -12.34 -1.46 -3.46
CA TYR A 102 -13.60 -0.72 -3.53
C TYR A 102 -14.72 -1.36 -2.67
N ASN A 103 -14.79 -2.70 -2.62
CA ASN A 103 -15.77 -3.41 -1.79
C ASN A 103 -15.60 -3.14 -0.28
N ILE A 104 -14.35 -3.03 0.17
CA ILE A 104 -14.04 -2.70 1.56
C ILE A 104 -14.44 -1.26 1.86
N VAL A 105 -14.15 -0.35 0.94
CA VAL A 105 -14.52 1.06 1.06
C VAL A 105 -16.03 1.23 1.11
N GLU A 106 -16.79 0.63 0.17
CA GLU A 106 -18.26 0.68 0.13
C GLU A 106 -18.91 0.05 1.38
N GLY A 107 -18.25 -0.96 1.94
CA GLY A 107 -18.74 -1.67 3.12
C GLY A 107 -18.73 -0.83 4.40
N ASP A 108 -17.91 0.22 4.48
CA ASP A 108 -17.78 1.03 5.70
C ASP A 108 -17.29 2.47 5.43
N LEU A 109 -18.00 3.17 4.55
CA LEU A 109 -17.69 4.55 4.14
C LEU A 109 -17.55 5.52 5.31
N GLU A 110 -18.47 5.43 6.27
CA GLU A 110 -18.48 6.32 7.42
C GLU A 110 -17.21 6.16 8.27
N PHE A 111 -16.79 4.94 8.47
CA PHE A 111 -15.58 4.67 9.23
C PHE A 111 -14.31 5.05 8.47
N PHE A 112 -14.25 4.82 7.15
CA PHE A 112 -13.17 5.35 6.32
C PHE A 112 -13.05 6.86 6.43
N ASP A 113 -14.19 7.58 6.41
CA ASP A 113 -14.21 9.04 6.56
C ASP A 113 -13.64 9.49 7.92
N ILE A 114 -14.02 8.80 8.99
CA ILE A 114 -13.48 9.05 10.33
C ILE A 114 -11.96 8.84 10.36
N LEU A 115 -11.46 7.74 9.79
CA LEU A 115 -10.03 7.42 9.77
C LEU A 115 -9.25 8.47 8.98
N ILE A 116 -9.70 8.78 7.76
CA ILE A 116 -9.00 9.72 6.87
C ILE A 116 -8.97 11.11 7.49
N THR A 117 -10.10 11.58 8.02
CA THR A 117 -10.22 12.95 8.57
C THR A 117 -9.42 13.13 9.87
N LYS A 118 -9.35 12.08 10.73
CA LYS A 118 -8.76 12.24 12.07
C LYS A 118 -7.32 11.75 12.19
N TYR A 119 -6.91 10.79 11.39
CA TYR A 119 -5.65 10.10 11.62
C TYR A 119 -4.73 10.07 10.41
N VAL A 120 -5.27 9.98 9.18
CA VAL A 120 -4.47 9.69 7.99
C VAL A 120 -3.82 10.96 7.44
N ASP A 121 -2.52 10.87 7.17
CA ASP A 121 -1.74 11.91 6.52
C ASP A 121 -1.64 11.70 5.01
N ILE A 122 -1.53 10.44 4.58
CA ILE A 122 -1.32 10.05 3.19
C ILE A 122 -2.31 8.95 2.80
N VAL A 123 -3.10 9.17 1.75
CA VAL A 123 -4.03 8.19 1.18
C VAL A 123 -3.50 7.65 -0.12
N PHE A 124 -3.49 6.32 -0.26
CA PHE A 124 -3.31 5.62 -1.54
C PHE A 124 -4.63 5.01 -1.96
N ALA A 125 -5.04 5.27 -3.18
CA ALA A 125 -6.24 4.68 -3.79
C ALA A 125 -6.00 4.38 -5.27
N ASN A 126 -6.78 3.46 -5.85
CA ASN A 126 -6.98 3.39 -7.29
C ASN A 126 -8.25 4.14 -7.70
N GLU A 127 -8.59 4.16 -8.99
CA GLU A 127 -9.77 4.86 -9.51
C GLU A 127 -11.08 4.32 -8.92
N GLU A 128 -11.19 2.99 -8.78
CA GLU A 128 -12.40 2.33 -8.26
C GLU A 128 -12.58 2.60 -6.77
N GLU A 129 -11.51 2.53 -5.99
CA GLU A 129 -11.50 2.83 -4.56
C GLU A 129 -11.82 4.30 -4.31
N ALA A 130 -11.21 5.22 -5.06
CA ALA A 130 -11.47 6.65 -4.94
C ALA A 130 -12.90 6.99 -5.32
N LYS A 131 -13.46 6.34 -6.36
CA LYS A 131 -14.85 6.46 -6.76
C LYS A 131 -15.80 5.87 -5.72
N ALA A 132 -15.49 4.70 -5.17
CA ALA A 132 -16.30 4.08 -4.11
C ALA A 132 -16.41 4.99 -2.88
N TYR A 133 -15.31 5.65 -2.50
CA TYR A 133 -15.29 6.54 -1.36
C TYR A 133 -16.04 7.87 -1.59
N THR A 134 -15.95 8.47 -2.80
CA THR A 134 -16.43 9.82 -3.06
C THR A 134 -17.66 9.88 -3.98
N GLY A 135 -17.96 8.81 -4.71
CA GLY A 135 -18.96 8.81 -5.78
C GLY A 135 -18.54 9.59 -7.04
N LYS A 136 -17.30 10.07 -7.12
CA LYS A 136 -16.79 10.94 -8.19
C LYS A 136 -15.78 10.23 -9.08
N ASP A 137 -15.51 10.83 -10.23
CA ASP A 137 -14.36 10.41 -11.05
C ASP A 137 -13.03 10.72 -10.33
N ALA A 138 -11.93 10.23 -10.87
CA ALA A 138 -10.61 10.35 -10.26
C ALA A 138 -10.23 11.81 -9.91
N TRP A 139 -10.60 12.78 -10.77
CA TRP A 139 -10.31 14.20 -10.55
C TRP A 139 -11.18 14.84 -9.46
N GLY A 140 -12.45 14.49 -9.42
CA GLY A 140 -13.35 14.90 -8.35
C GLY A 140 -12.96 14.28 -7.02
N ALA A 141 -12.62 12.98 -7.05
CA ALA A 141 -12.22 12.22 -5.88
C ALA A 141 -10.92 12.75 -5.25
N ILE A 142 -9.88 13.00 -6.05
CA ILE A 142 -8.59 13.49 -5.51
C ILE A 142 -8.75 14.85 -4.80
N ASN A 143 -9.63 15.72 -5.31
CA ASN A 143 -9.90 17.02 -4.70
C ASN A 143 -10.62 16.87 -3.36
N GLU A 144 -11.57 15.96 -3.29
CA GLU A 144 -12.34 15.72 -2.06
C GLU A 144 -11.45 15.07 -0.99
N ILE A 145 -10.72 14.01 -1.34
CA ILE A 145 -9.84 13.32 -0.40
C ILE A 145 -8.73 14.26 0.10
N ALA A 146 -8.13 15.09 -0.78
CA ALA A 146 -7.11 16.06 -0.42
C ALA A 146 -7.61 17.19 0.50
N SER A 147 -8.92 17.37 0.65
CA SER A 147 -9.47 18.30 1.64
C SER A 147 -9.45 17.72 3.08
N LYS A 148 -9.21 16.41 3.21
CA LYS A 148 -9.28 15.67 4.48
C LYS A 148 -7.92 15.15 4.96
N CYS A 149 -6.93 15.01 4.07
CA CYS A 149 -5.57 14.54 4.38
C CYS A 149 -4.49 15.39 3.70
N SER A 150 -3.24 15.22 4.11
CA SER A 150 -2.13 16.03 3.62
C SER A 150 -1.71 15.71 2.20
N VAL A 151 -1.72 14.42 1.84
CA VAL A 151 -1.32 13.92 0.51
C VAL A 151 -2.29 12.82 0.07
N VAL A 152 -2.75 12.89 -1.15
CA VAL A 152 -3.52 11.82 -1.78
C VAL A 152 -2.91 11.40 -3.08
N ILE A 153 -2.84 10.10 -3.30
CA ILE A 153 -2.37 9.46 -4.52
C ILE A 153 -3.53 8.64 -5.09
N VAL A 154 -3.93 8.92 -6.34
CA VAL A 154 -4.87 8.11 -7.09
C VAL A 154 -4.13 7.43 -8.25
N LYS A 155 -4.01 6.12 -8.18
CA LYS A 155 -3.40 5.25 -9.20
C LYS A 155 -4.39 5.07 -10.36
N LEU A 156 -3.98 5.37 -11.60
CA LEU A 156 -4.80 5.37 -12.81
C LEU A 156 -4.43 4.24 -13.78
N GLY A 157 -3.90 3.14 -13.25
CA GLY A 157 -3.46 2.00 -14.05
C GLY A 157 -2.44 2.40 -15.13
N ALA A 158 -2.74 2.09 -16.39
CA ALA A 158 -1.88 2.43 -17.53
C ALA A 158 -1.76 3.94 -17.79
N GLN A 159 -2.63 4.75 -17.22
CA GLN A 159 -2.58 6.22 -17.35
C GLN A 159 -1.68 6.87 -16.28
N GLY A 160 -1.05 6.08 -15.43
CA GLY A 160 -0.13 6.55 -14.41
C GLY A 160 -0.76 6.86 -13.06
N SER A 161 -0.54 8.04 -12.53
CA SER A 161 -1.09 8.44 -11.22
C SER A 161 -1.29 9.94 -11.12
N CYS A 162 -2.21 10.33 -10.26
CA CYS A 162 -2.42 11.70 -9.80
C CYS A 162 -2.05 11.82 -8.34
N ILE A 163 -1.26 12.84 -8.00
CA ILE A 163 -0.88 13.17 -6.63
C ILE A 163 -1.37 14.57 -6.31
N LYS A 164 -1.96 14.77 -5.14
CA LYS A 164 -2.33 16.10 -4.66
C LYS A 164 -1.84 16.34 -3.24
N LYS A 165 -1.24 17.52 -3.04
CA LYS A 165 -0.81 18.04 -1.74
C LYS A 165 -1.15 19.53 -1.66
N GLY A 166 -2.13 19.89 -0.84
CA GLY A 166 -2.63 21.26 -0.78
C GLY A 166 -3.12 21.73 -2.15
N THR A 167 -2.50 22.80 -2.69
CA THR A 167 -2.80 23.34 -4.03
C THR A 167 -2.01 22.67 -5.16
N GLU A 168 -0.92 21.97 -4.85
CA GLU A 168 -0.10 21.24 -5.81
C GLU A 168 -0.84 20.01 -6.31
N CYS A 169 -0.92 19.83 -7.63
CA CYS A 169 -1.52 18.67 -8.28
C CYS A 169 -0.59 18.20 -9.40
N ILE A 170 -0.08 16.98 -9.28
CA ILE A 170 0.87 16.37 -10.21
C ILE A 170 0.17 15.21 -10.90
N LYS A 171 0.15 15.21 -12.22
CA LYS A 171 -0.22 14.06 -13.04
C LYS A 171 1.04 13.47 -13.65
N LEU A 172 1.27 12.20 -13.44
CA LEU A 172 2.39 11.46 -14.01
C LEU A 172 1.89 10.35 -14.90
N GLU A 173 2.39 10.35 -16.11
CA GLU A 173 2.18 9.28 -17.07
C GLU A 173 3.26 8.19 -16.87
N VAL A 174 2.92 6.95 -17.14
CA VAL A 174 3.88 5.85 -17.10
C VAL A 174 4.12 5.31 -18.50
N PRO A 175 5.37 4.93 -18.83
CA PRO A 175 5.65 4.27 -20.09
C PRO A 175 4.86 2.96 -20.21
N PRO A 176 4.36 2.61 -21.40
CA PRO A 176 3.65 1.36 -21.62
C PRO A 176 4.56 0.17 -21.29
N VAL A 177 4.00 -0.82 -20.59
CA VAL A 177 4.71 -2.06 -20.30
C VAL A 177 4.74 -2.97 -21.52
N LYS A 178 5.81 -3.75 -21.68
CA LYS A 178 5.95 -4.67 -22.82
C LYS A 178 4.90 -5.79 -22.80
N LYS A 179 4.59 -6.28 -21.61
CA LYS A 179 3.64 -7.38 -21.40
C LYS A 179 3.02 -7.28 -20.02
N LEU A 180 1.71 -7.23 -19.96
CA LEU A 180 0.96 -7.42 -18.73
C LEU A 180 0.81 -8.93 -18.50
N VAL A 181 1.24 -9.41 -17.31
CA VAL A 181 1.20 -10.83 -16.94
C VAL A 181 0.29 -11.06 -15.74
N ASP A 182 0.51 -10.28 -14.67
CA ASP A 182 -0.21 -10.42 -13.41
C ASP A 182 -0.14 -9.09 -12.65
N THR A 183 -1.28 -8.48 -12.34
CA THR A 183 -1.33 -7.18 -11.65
C THR A 183 -1.26 -7.30 -10.12
N THR A 184 -1.06 -8.52 -9.59
CA THR A 184 -0.90 -8.74 -8.15
C THR A 184 0.29 -7.94 -7.60
N GLY A 185 0.05 -7.19 -6.53
CA GLY A 185 1.08 -6.40 -5.86
C GLY A 185 1.44 -5.09 -6.55
N ALA A 186 0.80 -4.72 -7.66
CA ALA A 186 1.09 -3.44 -8.33
C ALA A 186 0.93 -2.24 -7.39
N GLY A 187 -0.15 -2.21 -6.60
CA GLY A 187 -0.40 -1.19 -5.59
C GLY A 187 0.67 -1.16 -4.51
N ASP A 188 1.02 -2.34 -3.97
CA ASP A 188 2.02 -2.50 -2.91
C ASP A 188 3.40 -2.03 -3.37
N TYR A 189 3.80 -2.41 -4.56
CA TYR A 189 5.07 -1.98 -5.15
C TYR A 189 5.10 -0.49 -5.43
N TYR A 190 3.97 0.08 -5.90
CA TYR A 190 3.86 1.52 -6.07
C TYR A 190 4.01 2.24 -4.73
N ALA A 191 3.24 1.84 -3.71
CA ALA A 191 3.29 2.44 -2.38
C ALA A 191 4.69 2.31 -1.75
N ALA A 192 5.31 1.13 -1.86
CA ALA A 192 6.67 0.90 -1.37
C ALA A 192 7.69 1.85 -2.03
N GLY A 193 7.63 2.01 -3.36
CA GLY A 193 8.51 2.93 -4.09
C GLY A 193 8.26 4.39 -3.74
N PHE A 194 7.00 4.78 -3.60
CA PHE A 194 6.62 6.13 -3.20
C PHE A 194 7.12 6.46 -1.78
N LEU A 195 6.89 5.57 -0.83
CA LEU A 195 7.35 5.74 0.55
C LEU A 195 8.87 5.73 0.66
N TYR A 196 9.55 4.89 -0.12
CA TYR A 196 11.01 4.94 -0.22
C TYR A 196 11.48 6.34 -0.65
N GLY A 197 10.87 6.89 -1.69
CA GLY A 197 11.18 8.25 -2.14
C GLY A 197 10.97 9.30 -1.05
N LEU A 198 9.88 9.21 -0.29
CA LEU A 198 9.61 10.11 0.83
C LEU A 198 10.66 9.98 1.94
N THR A 199 11.08 8.76 2.28
CA THR A 199 12.14 8.55 3.29
C THR A 199 13.48 9.11 2.86
N CYS A 200 13.74 9.20 1.55
CA CYS A 200 14.93 9.82 0.99
C CYS A 200 14.80 11.36 0.82
N GLY A 201 13.64 11.93 1.13
CA GLY A 201 13.41 13.38 1.00
C GLY A 201 13.22 13.86 -0.44
N TYR A 202 12.83 12.97 -1.37
CA TYR A 202 12.58 13.35 -2.76
C TYR A 202 11.24 14.08 -2.94
N SER A 203 11.10 14.82 -4.05
CA SER A 203 9.84 15.44 -4.44
C SER A 203 8.75 14.39 -4.67
N LEU A 204 7.48 14.79 -4.51
CA LEU A 204 6.33 13.89 -4.77
C LEU A 204 6.36 13.32 -6.19
N GLU A 205 6.82 14.10 -7.15
CA GLU A 205 7.04 13.66 -8.53
C GLU A 205 8.04 12.51 -8.60
N LYS A 206 9.24 12.66 -8.02
CA LYS A 206 10.26 11.61 -7.97
C LYS A 206 9.78 10.38 -7.20
N CYS A 207 9.06 10.57 -6.08
CA CYS A 207 8.43 9.47 -5.34
C CYS A 207 7.47 8.65 -6.22
N SER A 208 6.61 9.33 -6.98
CA SER A 208 5.67 8.67 -7.88
C SER A 208 6.35 7.96 -9.06
N ILE A 209 7.40 8.54 -9.61
CA ILE A 209 8.20 7.90 -10.67
C ILE A 209 8.81 6.59 -10.14
N ILE A 210 9.39 6.61 -8.94
CA ILE A 210 9.94 5.40 -8.31
C ILE A 210 8.84 4.36 -8.10
N GLY A 211 7.69 4.76 -7.55
CA GLY A 211 6.53 3.89 -7.38
C GLY A 211 6.08 3.27 -8.70
N SER A 212 5.97 4.07 -9.76
CA SER A 212 5.57 3.63 -11.09
C SER A 212 6.57 2.66 -11.73
N ILE A 213 7.89 2.87 -11.54
CA ILE A 213 8.92 1.93 -11.99
C ILE A 213 8.75 0.59 -11.30
N LEU A 214 8.56 0.56 -9.99
CA LEU A 214 8.37 -0.68 -9.25
C LEU A 214 7.10 -1.41 -9.69
N ALA A 215 5.96 -0.71 -9.75
CA ALA A 215 4.69 -1.25 -10.18
C ALA A 215 4.75 -1.82 -11.61
N SER A 216 5.32 -1.06 -12.56
CA SER A 216 5.43 -1.49 -13.96
C SER A 216 6.33 -2.73 -14.14
N ASN A 217 7.27 -2.97 -13.24
CA ASN A 217 8.12 -4.16 -13.30
C ASN A 217 7.45 -5.39 -12.69
N VAL A 218 6.73 -5.26 -11.57
CA VAL A 218 6.07 -6.41 -10.94
C VAL A 218 4.95 -6.98 -11.80
N ILE A 219 4.20 -6.15 -12.50
CA ILE A 219 3.08 -6.62 -13.35
C ILE A 219 3.51 -7.41 -14.60
N GLN A 220 4.80 -7.53 -14.86
CA GLN A 220 5.35 -8.30 -15.98
C GLN A 220 5.81 -9.72 -15.60
N VAL A 221 5.58 -10.14 -14.37
CA VAL A 221 5.89 -11.49 -13.87
C VAL A 221 4.67 -12.12 -13.20
N VAL A 222 4.68 -13.44 -13.03
CA VAL A 222 3.65 -14.13 -12.24
C VAL A 222 4.00 -13.99 -10.76
N GLY A 223 3.02 -13.58 -9.96
CA GLY A 223 3.20 -13.32 -8.52
C GLY A 223 4.02 -12.06 -8.24
N THR A 224 4.47 -11.92 -7.01
CA THR A 224 5.07 -10.66 -6.51
C THR A 224 6.59 -10.75 -6.30
N THR A 225 7.26 -11.80 -6.79
CA THR A 225 8.70 -11.99 -6.57
C THR A 225 9.51 -11.64 -7.80
N LEU A 226 10.28 -10.57 -7.72
CA LEU A 226 11.22 -10.18 -8.76
C LEU A 226 12.58 -10.89 -8.59
N SER A 227 13.19 -11.29 -9.71
CA SER A 227 14.54 -11.87 -9.71
C SER A 227 15.59 -10.84 -9.27
N LYS A 228 16.74 -11.32 -8.74
CA LYS A 228 17.87 -10.45 -8.40
C LYS A 228 18.30 -9.57 -9.58
N LYS A 229 18.41 -10.15 -10.78
CA LYS A 229 18.76 -9.41 -12.00
C LYS A 229 17.78 -8.29 -12.26
N LYS A 230 16.46 -8.53 -12.08
CA LYS A 230 15.43 -7.51 -12.28
C LYS A 230 15.54 -6.39 -11.26
N TRP A 231 15.83 -6.72 -10.01
CA TRP A 231 16.11 -5.74 -8.98
C TRP A 231 17.33 -4.87 -9.28
N ASP A 232 18.40 -5.46 -9.80
CA ASP A 232 19.62 -4.72 -10.17
C ASP A 232 19.32 -3.73 -11.32
N GLU A 233 18.53 -4.15 -12.33
CA GLU A 233 18.06 -3.29 -13.42
C GLU A 233 17.19 -2.13 -12.89
N ILE A 234 16.26 -2.40 -11.98
CA ILE A 234 15.38 -1.38 -11.36
C ILE A 234 16.21 -0.33 -10.60
N LYS A 235 17.17 -0.76 -9.80
CA LYS A 235 18.03 0.14 -9.03
C LYS A 235 18.81 1.08 -9.94
N LEU A 236 19.42 0.56 -11.00
CA LEU A 236 20.14 1.37 -11.99
C LEU A 236 19.21 2.41 -12.65
N ASN A 237 17.98 2.02 -13.01
CA ASN A 237 17.02 2.95 -13.59
C ASN A 237 16.63 4.07 -12.63
N ILE A 238 16.41 3.74 -11.35
CA ILE A 238 16.08 4.72 -10.32
C ILE A 238 17.27 5.66 -10.10
N GLU A 239 18.49 5.14 -9.97
CA GLU A 239 19.70 5.94 -9.80
C GLU A 239 19.90 6.92 -10.96
N ALA A 240 19.73 6.48 -12.21
CA ALA A 240 19.83 7.34 -13.39
C ALA A 240 18.80 8.48 -13.39
N LEU A 241 17.55 8.17 -12.97
CA LEU A 241 16.49 9.19 -12.85
C LEU A 241 16.71 10.20 -11.73
N LEU A 242 17.37 9.79 -10.65
CA LEU A 242 17.65 10.67 -9.53
C LEU A 242 18.82 11.64 -9.79
N GLN A 243 19.69 11.30 -10.72
CA GLN A 243 20.83 12.14 -11.14
C GLN A 243 20.45 13.18 -12.22
N ALA A 244 19.32 12.98 -12.90
CA ALA A 244 18.75 13.90 -13.88
C ALA A 244 17.89 14.98 -13.20
#